data_2d1a3a4baa34a146291fad149365cd26
#
_entry.id   2d1a3a4baa34a146291fad149365cd26
#
_cell.length_a   1.000
_cell.length_b   1.000
_cell.length_c   1.000
_cell.angle_alpha   90.00
_cell.angle_beta   90.00
_cell.angle_gamma   90.00
#
_symmetry.space_group_name_H-M   'P 1'
#
loop_
_entity.id
_entity.type
_entity.pdbx_description
1 polymer ?
#
loop_
_entity_poly.entity_id
_entity_poly.type
_entity_poly.pdbx_seq_one_letter_code
_entity_poly.pdbx_strand_id
1 'polypeptide(L)'
;MEPSREDIATVSEAAAAFLQKPIRSVRPIGHGSNNRNFLVETSAGRVVVKVSHPHKRHRALRDYQKEKWCIERSAALGVPGPTVLSVGEAAGNAYMIETFVDGVNGKKIDGDRTAIWRRLGEYARRTHSIKVTGWAEDLFDDAPGGQRAAWLRFLAYNIESLSEDDRLLELGVMNREQSRLVRGLFEGLKETTFHFGLNHGDLSIWNTLVDPSGKVSLLDWGSAEAHIVPHFDMLHVMGCHIRDGTPTAEEMSAFRQGYGLSDEEHERMKPELDRLLLLSSFDKLRWAIDRKPSAIPEFADRARKMLRLNLAAP
;
A
#
# COMPACT_ATOMS: atom_id res chain seq x y z
N MET A 1 0.05 22.60 7.30
CA MET A 1 -1.14 22.86 8.14
C MET A 1 -0.66 22.80 9.57
N GLU A 2 -0.97 23.78 10.39
CA GLU A 2 -0.66 23.73 11.81
C GLU A 2 -1.51 22.65 12.50
N PRO A 3 -0.95 21.96 13.52
CA PRO A 3 -1.69 20.96 14.28
C PRO A 3 -2.89 21.62 14.99
N SER A 4 -4.02 20.91 15.00
CA SER A 4 -5.18 21.38 15.76
C SER A 4 -4.91 21.29 17.27
N ARG A 5 -5.65 22.06 18.08
CA ARG A 5 -5.57 21.95 19.55
C ARG A 5 -5.92 20.53 20.03
N GLU A 6 -6.86 19.87 19.35
CA GLU A 6 -7.26 18.50 19.63
C GLU A 6 -6.12 17.51 19.36
N ASP A 7 -5.36 17.70 18.27
CA ASP A 7 -4.18 16.88 17.97
C ASP A 7 -3.12 16.98 19.05
N ILE A 8 -2.80 18.23 19.43
CA ILE A 8 -1.79 18.48 20.46
C ILE A 8 -2.24 17.88 21.81
N ALA A 9 -3.53 17.97 22.16
CA ALA A 9 -4.05 17.35 23.37
C ALA A 9 -3.90 15.82 23.31
N THR A 10 -4.34 15.19 22.23
CA THR A 10 -4.21 13.73 22.05
C THR A 10 -2.75 13.27 22.11
N VAL A 11 -1.85 13.94 21.38
CA VAL A 11 -0.41 13.61 21.36
C VAL A 11 0.21 13.79 22.74
N SER A 12 -0.11 14.89 23.43
CA SER A 12 0.46 15.19 24.76
C SER A 12 -0.03 14.19 25.81
N GLU A 13 -1.33 13.86 25.81
CA GLU A 13 -1.90 12.89 26.74
C GLU A 13 -1.35 11.49 26.50
N ALA A 14 -1.34 11.02 25.24
CA ALA A 14 -0.81 9.72 24.87
C ALA A 14 0.68 9.59 25.20
N ALA A 15 1.48 10.61 24.85
CA ALA A 15 2.91 10.60 25.11
C ALA A 15 3.21 10.68 26.62
N ALA A 16 2.48 11.50 27.40
CA ALA A 16 2.67 11.60 28.83
C ALA A 16 2.32 10.30 29.55
N ALA A 17 1.20 9.67 29.19
CA ALA A 17 0.76 8.39 29.77
C ALA A 17 1.76 7.25 29.51
N PHE A 18 2.30 7.18 28.28
CA PHE A 18 3.20 6.11 27.90
C PHE A 18 4.67 6.36 28.31
N LEU A 19 5.21 7.55 28.02
CA LEU A 19 6.64 7.82 28.21
C LEU A 19 7.01 8.12 29.66
N GLN A 20 6.04 8.59 30.46
CA GLN A 20 6.28 9.00 31.87
C GLN A 20 7.49 9.94 32.03
N LYS A 21 7.76 10.75 31.02
CA LYS A 21 8.86 11.70 30.93
C LYS A 21 8.37 13.07 30.45
N PRO A 22 8.99 14.16 30.91
CA PRO A 22 8.66 15.48 30.44
C PRO A 22 8.82 15.61 28.92
N ILE A 23 7.75 16.06 28.26
CA ILE A 23 7.75 16.39 26.82
C ILE A 23 8.50 17.70 26.65
N ARG A 24 9.48 17.75 25.76
CA ARG A 24 10.26 18.95 25.41
C ARG A 24 9.66 19.68 24.21
N SER A 25 9.26 18.91 23.19
CA SER A 25 8.67 19.46 21.99
C SER A 25 7.72 18.48 21.33
N VAL A 26 6.71 19.01 20.63
CA VAL A 26 5.79 18.29 19.74
C VAL A 26 5.77 19.05 18.41
N ARG A 27 6.11 18.39 17.31
CA ARG A 27 6.06 19.00 15.99
C ARG A 27 5.52 18.04 14.94
N PRO A 28 4.72 18.52 13.96
CA PRO A 28 4.26 17.66 12.87
C PRO A 28 5.44 17.21 11.99
N ILE A 29 5.40 15.96 11.53
CA ILE A 29 6.40 15.36 10.63
C ILE A 29 5.71 14.71 9.43
N GLY A 30 5.32 15.53 8.49
CA GLY A 30 4.65 15.04 7.29
C GLY A 30 3.14 14.94 7.45
N HIS A 31 2.47 14.88 6.30
CA HIS A 31 1.03 14.76 6.19
C HIS A 31 0.72 13.53 5.34
N GLY A 32 0.43 12.41 6.00
CA GLY A 32 -0.11 11.24 5.35
C GLY A 32 -1.60 11.46 5.00
N SER A 33 -2.10 10.76 3.99
CA SER A 33 -3.53 10.77 3.64
C SER A 33 -4.41 10.16 4.74
N ASN A 34 -3.84 9.29 5.57
CA ASN A 34 -4.54 8.50 6.56
C ASN A 34 -4.33 8.99 7.98
N ASN A 35 -3.14 9.47 8.29
CA ASN A 35 -2.71 9.84 9.64
C ASN A 35 -2.01 11.19 9.65
N ARG A 36 -2.08 11.84 10.81
CA ARG A 36 -1.28 13.00 11.17
C ARG A 36 -0.16 12.51 12.08
N ASN A 37 1.09 12.74 11.67
CA ASN A 37 2.25 12.22 12.36
C ASN A 37 2.98 13.34 13.10
N PHE A 38 3.33 13.09 14.35
CA PHE A 38 4.00 14.05 15.23
C PHE A 38 5.27 13.46 15.78
N LEU A 39 6.37 14.21 15.68
CA LEU A 39 7.59 13.91 16.42
C LEU A 39 7.44 14.48 17.82
N VAL A 40 7.61 13.63 18.82
CA VAL A 40 7.65 13.99 20.23
C VAL A 40 9.06 13.77 20.76
N GLU A 41 9.66 14.83 21.29
CA GLU A 41 10.99 14.81 21.90
C GLU A 41 10.84 14.86 23.42
N THR A 42 11.57 13.98 24.10
CA THR A 42 11.62 13.91 25.56
C THR A 42 13.06 13.89 26.04
N SER A 43 13.25 13.86 27.36
CA SER A 43 14.58 13.66 27.93
C SER A 43 15.14 12.27 27.68
N ALA A 44 14.30 11.28 27.32
CA ALA A 44 14.68 9.89 27.09
C ALA A 44 14.87 9.53 25.61
N GLY A 45 14.56 10.46 24.69
CA GLY A 45 14.67 10.22 23.25
C GLY A 45 13.49 10.75 22.46
N ARG A 46 13.37 10.27 21.21
CA ARG A 46 12.38 10.69 20.24
C ARG A 46 11.42 9.54 19.91
N VAL A 47 10.14 9.85 19.78
CA VAL A 47 9.10 8.93 19.30
C VAL A 47 8.23 9.62 18.25
N VAL A 48 7.56 8.81 17.43
CA VAL A 48 6.52 9.29 16.53
C VAL A 48 5.16 8.91 17.11
N VAL A 49 4.26 9.87 17.16
CA VAL A 49 2.85 9.65 17.52
C VAL A 49 2.00 9.87 16.30
N LYS A 50 1.29 8.82 15.86
CA LYS A 50 0.30 8.88 14.80
C LYS A 50 -1.08 9.11 15.41
N VAL A 51 -1.85 10.04 14.86
CA VAL A 51 -3.24 10.30 15.21
C VAL A 51 -4.09 10.23 13.97
N SER A 52 -5.20 9.50 14.01
CA SER A 52 -6.07 9.34 12.86
C SER A 52 -6.75 10.64 12.44
N HIS A 53 -7.07 10.77 11.14
CA HIS A 53 -7.95 11.85 10.71
C HIS A 53 -9.38 11.68 11.26
N PRO A 54 -10.11 12.77 11.53
CA PRO A 54 -11.45 12.72 12.13
C PRO A 54 -12.44 11.83 11.39
N HIS A 55 -12.37 11.79 10.06
CA HIS A 55 -13.25 10.96 9.22
C HIS A 55 -12.99 9.44 9.33
N LYS A 56 -11.84 9.04 9.90
CA LYS A 56 -11.46 7.63 10.13
C LYS A 56 -11.58 7.20 11.59
N ARG A 57 -12.00 8.08 12.48
CA ARG A 57 -12.04 7.85 13.94
C ARG A 57 -12.75 6.55 14.32
N HIS A 58 -13.84 6.20 13.64
CA HIS A 58 -14.65 5.01 13.92
C HIS A 58 -13.93 3.66 13.71
N ARG A 59 -12.84 3.62 12.94
CA ARG A 59 -12.06 2.41 12.66
C ARG A 59 -10.57 2.52 13.06
N ALA A 60 -10.16 3.70 13.50
CA ALA A 60 -8.74 4.03 13.68
C ALA A 60 -8.02 3.12 14.66
N LEU A 61 -8.65 2.72 15.75
CA LEU A 61 -8.03 1.81 16.73
C LEU A 61 -7.76 0.43 16.09
N ARG A 62 -8.73 -0.12 15.34
CA ARG A 62 -8.57 -1.38 14.60
C ARG A 62 -7.47 -1.26 13.53
N ASP A 63 -7.45 -0.14 12.80
CA ASP A 63 -6.43 0.12 11.78
C ASP A 63 -5.02 0.16 12.40
N TYR A 64 -4.83 0.80 13.55
CA TYR A 64 -3.55 0.82 14.26
C TYR A 64 -3.16 -0.54 14.86
N GLN A 65 -4.12 -1.32 15.34
CA GLN A 65 -3.85 -2.70 15.79
C GLN A 65 -3.39 -3.59 14.63
N LYS A 66 -4.01 -3.44 13.45
CA LYS A 66 -3.60 -4.10 12.21
C LYS A 66 -2.18 -3.68 11.81
N GLU A 67 -1.92 -2.36 11.77
CA GLU A 67 -0.60 -1.82 11.41
C GLU A 67 0.49 -2.32 12.37
N LYS A 68 0.23 -2.31 13.67
CA LYS A 68 1.13 -2.89 14.69
C LYS A 68 1.43 -4.35 14.40
N TRP A 69 0.41 -5.16 14.16
CA TRP A 69 0.58 -6.58 13.87
C TRP A 69 1.45 -6.79 12.61
N CYS A 70 1.23 -6.04 11.54
CA CYS A 70 2.03 -6.11 10.32
C CYS A 70 3.50 -5.75 10.57
N ILE A 71 3.76 -4.67 11.30
CA ILE A 71 5.11 -4.24 11.68
C ILE A 71 5.82 -5.34 12.48
N GLU A 72 5.18 -5.88 13.52
CA GLU A 72 5.77 -6.91 14.38
C GLU A 72 6.06 -8.21 13.61
N ARG A 73 5.15 -8.66 12.76
CA ARG A 73 5.34 -9.87 11.94
C ARG A 73 6.44 -9.70 10.91
N SER A 74 6.51 -8.56 10.25
CA SER A 74 7.53 -8.27 9.25
C SER A 74 8.91 -8.08 9.91
N ALA A 75 8.98 -7.43 11.08
CA ALA A 75 10.20 -7.28 11.86
C ALA A 75 10.78 -8.63 12.32
N ALA A 76 9.91 -9.59 12.70
CA ALA A 76 10.31 -10.95 13.05
C ALA A 76 10.97 -11.70 11.88
N LEU A 77 10.68 -11.31 10.64
CA LEU A 77 11.31 -11.82 9.42
C LEU A 77 12.50 -10.97 8.95
N GLY A 78 12.94 -10.02 9.78
CA GLY A 78 14.09 -9.17 9.49
C GLY A 78 13.80 -8.05 8.47
N VAL A 79 12.56 -7.57 8.38
CA VAL A 79 12.23 -6.32 7.67
C VAL A 79 12.42 -5.16 8.66
N PRO A 80 13.41 -4.27 8.46
CA PRO A 80 13.66 -3.16 9.37
C PRO A 80 12.55 -2.11 9.25
N GLY A 81 12.18 -1.52 10.38
CA GLY A 81 11.19 -0.46 10.47
C GLY A 81 11.08 0.08 11.89
N PRO A 82 10.09 0.90 12.18
CA PRO A 82 9.80 1.33 13.54
C PRO A 82 9.32 0.16 14.39
N THR A 83 9.49 0.28 15.71
CA THR A 83 8.84 -0.61 16.67
C THR A 83 7.63 0.11 17.25
N VAL A 84 6.47 -0.54 17.24
CA VAL A 84 5.27 0.03 17.87
C VAL A 84 5.36 -0.15 19.38
N LEU A 85 5.31 0.97 20.08
CA LEU A 85 5.47 1.04 21.52
C LEU A 85 4.11 0.99 22.24
N SER A 86 3.09 1.65 21.67
CA SER A 86 1.74 1.69 22.23
C SER A 86 0.70 1.94 21.14
N VAL A 87 -0.49 1.36 21.32
CA VAL A 87 -1.70 1.69 20.57
C VAL A 87 -2.83 1.87 21.60
N GLY A 88 -3.60 2.93 21.46
CA GLY A 88 -4.69 3.24 22.41
C GLY A 88 -5.53 4.41 21.99
N GLU A 89 -6.26 4.96 22.95
CA GLU A 89 -7.10 6.14 22.79
C GLU A 89 -6.73 7.19 23.84
N ALA A 90 -6.68 8.46 23.41
CA ALA A 90 -6.44 9.61 24.25
C ALA A 90 -7.22 10.81 23.73
N ALA A 91 -7.78 11.62 24.59
CA ALA A 91 -8.63 12.78 24.24
C ALA A 91 -9.68 12.46 23.16
N GLY A 92 -10.26 11.26 23.19
CA GLY A 92 -11.29 10.80 22.24
C GLY A 92 -10.80 10.44 20.84
N ASN A 93 -9.48 10.31 20.63
CA ASN A 93 -8.88 9.88 19.36
C ASN A 93 -8.01 8.66 19.56
N ALA A 94 -8.02 7.75 18.58
CA ALA A 94 -7.06 6.66 18.55
C ALA A 94 -5.65 7.19 18.19
N TYR A 95 -4.65 6.61 18.83
CA TYR A 95 -3.24 6.90 18.58
C TYR A 95 -2.40 5.62 18.44
N MET A 96 -1.25 5.76 17.78
CA MET A 96 -0.16 4.80 17.80
C MET A 96 1.15 5.53 18.09
N ILE A 97 1.94 4.99 19.02
CA ILE A 97 3.29 5.47 19.33
C ILE A 97 4.28 4.46 18.78
N GLU A 98 5.25 4.95 18.03
CA GLU A 98 6.33 4.14 17.47
C GLU A 98 7.71 4.78 17.70
N THR A 99 8.76 3.98 17.65
CA THR A 99 10.14 4.49 17.72
C THR A 99 10.40 5.41 16.53
N PHE A 100 11.16 6.47 16.79
CA PHE A 100 11.66 7.31 15.70
C PHE A 100 12.78 6.57 14.96
N VAL A 101 12.66 6.47 13.64
CA VAL A 101 13.69 5.90 12.76
C VAL A 101 14.48 7.05 12.14
N ASP A 102 15.78 7.09 12.38
CA ASP A 102 16.68 8.06 11.76
C ASP A 102 16.96 7.65 10.29
N GLY A 103 17.07 8.63 9.43
CA GLY A 103 17.42 8.40 8.03
C GLY A 103 16.89 9.47 7.08
N VAL A 104 17.34 9.38 5.84
CA VAL A 104 16.87 10.20 4.73
C VAL A 104 15.80 9.41 3.98
N ASN A 105 14.70 10.06 3.59
CA ASN A 105 13.67 9.41 2.78
C ASN A 105 14.29 8.94 1.45
N GLY A 106 14.04 7.69 1.09
CA GLY A 106 14.65 7.05 -0.09
C GLY A 106 14.43 7.82 -1.39
N LYS A 107 13.29 8.51 -1.52
CA LYS A 107 13.04 9.36 -2.69
C LYS A 107 13.97 10.59 -2.76
N LYS A 108 14.45 11.07 -1.61
CA LYS A 108 15.36 12.22 -1.54
C LYS A 108 16.83 11.84 -1.75
N ILE A 109 17.12 10.57 -1.97
CA ILE A 109 18.46 10.10 -2.30
C ILE A 109 18.69 10.34 -3.78
N ASP A 110 19.71 11.13 -4.06
CA ASP A 110 20.15 11.43 -5.41
C ASP A 110 21.01 10.29 -5.99
N GLY A 111 20.96 10.12 -7.30
CA GLY A 111 21.78 9.14 -8.02
C GLY A 111 21.19 7.71 -7.99
N ASP A 112 22.07 6.72 -7.80
CA ASP A 112 21.70 5.29 -7.87
C ASP A 112 20.92 4.82 -6.64
N ARG A 113 19.71 4.37 -6.84
CA ARG A 113 18.81 3.83 -5.81
C ARG A 113 18.52 2.34 -5.99
N THR A 114 19.24 1.65 -6.86
CA THR A 114 19.05 0.22 -7.13
C THR A 114 19.20 -0.62 -5.87
N ALA A 115 20.13 -0.25 -4.97
CA ALA A 115 20.30 -0.92 -3.68
C ALA A 115 19.03 -0.83 -2.80
N ILE A 116 18.34 0.32 -2.78
CA ILE A 116 17.09 0.50 -2.04
C ILE A 116 16.00 -0.41 -2.62
N TRP A 117 15.83 -0.39 -3.95
CA TRP A 117 14.83 -1.21 -4.63
C TRP A 117 15.09 -2.71 -4.49
N ARG A 118 16.35 -3.13 -4.50
CA ARG A 118 16.72 -4.51 -4.19
C ARG A 118 16.28 -4.92 -2.79
N ARG A 119 16.52 -4.04 -1.78
CA ARG A 119 16.05 -4.30 -0.41
C ARG A 119 14.53 -4.34 -0.32
N LEU A 120 13.81 -3.46 -1.02
CA LEU A 120 12.34 -3.52 -1.08
C LEU A 120 11.85 -4.85 -1.66
N GLY A 121 12.50 -5.39 -2.70
CA GLY A 121 12.20 -6.72 -3.23
C GLY A 121 12.40 -7.82 -2.19
N GLU A 122 13.52 -7.82 -1.47
CA GLU A 122 13.79 -8.76 -0.39
C GLU A 122 12.72 -8.67 0.72
N TYR A 123 12.31 -7.46 1.09
CA TYR A 123 11.29 -7.23 2.11
C TYR A 123 9.92 -7.70 1.66
N ALA A 124 9.54 -7.41 0.41
CA ALA A 124 8.30 -7.92 -0.18
C ALA A 124 8.25 -9.45 -0.11
N ARG A 125 9.32 -10.15 -0.54
CA ARG A 125 9.38 -11.62 -0.47
C ARG A 125 9.17 -12.14 0.95
N ARG A 126 9.80 -11.52 1.95
CA ARG A 126 9.66 -11.91 3.37
C ARG A 126 8.24 -11.65 3.85
N THR A 127 7.68 -10.50 3.56
CA THR A 127 6.31 -10.12 3.92
C THR A 127 5.28 -11.05 3.30
N HIS A 128 5.43 -11.39 2.02
CA HIS A 128 4.54 -12.28 1.29
C HIS A 128 4.54 -13.72 1.84
N SER A 129 5.55 -14.12 2.62
CA SER A 129 5.57 -15.42 3.30
C SER A 129 4.73 -15.44 4.58
N ILE A 130 4.25 -14.28 5.05
CA ILE A 130 3.38 -14.18 6.23
C ILE A 130 1.99 -14.69 5.85
N LYS A 131 1.58 -15.76 6.50
CA LYS A 131 0.25 -16.34 6.28
C LYS A 131 -0.81 -15.47 6.95
N VAL A 132 -1.82 -15.16 6.18
CA VAL A 132 -3.06 -14.49 6.58
C VAL A 132 -4.23 -15.30 6.03
N THR A 133 -5.38 -15.27 6.68
CA THR A 133 -6.58 -16.00 6.24
C THR A 133 -7.70 -15.08 5.79
N GLY A 134 -7.57 -13.79 6.07
CA GLY A 134 -8.50 -12.75 5.68
C GLY A 134 -8.40 -12.35 4.20
N TRP A 135 -9.07 -11.26 3.85
CA TRP A 135 -9.09 -10.70 2.50
C TRP A 135 -9.07 -9.17 2.53
N ALA A 136 -8.32 -8.56 1.63
CA ALA A 136 -8.14 -7.12 1.53
C ALA A 136 -7.66 -6.50 2.87
N GLU A 137 -8.29 -5.44 3.33
CA GLU A 137 -7.93 -4.75 4.59
C GLU A 137 -8.20 -5.61 5.85
N ASP A 138 -9.01 -6.65 5.74
CA ASP A 138 -9.34 -7.53 6.86
C ASP A 138 -8.38 -8.71 6.92
N LEU A 139 -7.41 -8.64 7.83
CA LEU A 139 -6.36 -9.65 7.98
C LEU A 139 -6.72 -10.76 8.98
N PHE A 140 -7.66 -10.49 9.90
CA PHE A 140 -7.88 -11.30 11.09
C PHE A 140 -9.09 -12.22 10.99
N ASP A 141 -10.13 -11.77 10.29
CA ASP A 141 -11.33 -12.56 10.08
C ASP A 141 -11.16 -13.43 8.83
N ASP A 142 -11.44 -14.73 8.96
CA ASP A 142 -11.32 -15.66 7.84
C ASP A 142 -12.20 -15.22 6.67
N ALA A 143 -11.63 -15.17 5.48
CA ALA A 143 -12.38 -14.88 4.28
C ALA A 143 -13.47 -15.93 4.05
N PRO A 144 -14.76 -15.56 3.94
CA PRO A 144 -15.84 -16.53 3.71
C PRO A 144 -15.57 -17.39 2.48
N GLY A 145 -15.48 -18.72 2.69
CA GLY A 145 -15.09 -19.69 1.66
C GLY A 145 -13.61 -19.68 1.29
N GLY A 146 -12.78 -18.95 2.05
CA GLY A 146 -11.34 -18.83 1.84
C GLY A 146 -10.94 -17.74 0.84
N GLN A 147 -9.66 -17.45 0.78
CA GLN A 147 -9.08 -16.37 -0.03
C GLN A 147 -9.32 -16.57 -1.54
N ARG A 148 -9.28 -17.81 -2.03
CA ARG A 148 -9.59 -18.09 -3.44
C ARG A 148 -11.03 -17.70 -3.79
N ALA A 149 -12.00 -18.01 -2.91
CA ALA A 149 -13.39 -17.62 -3.13
C ALA A 149 -13.56 -16.10 -3.04
N ALA A 150 -12.86 -15.41 -2.15
CA ALA A 150 -12.85 -13.95 -2.06
C ALA A 150 -12.29 -13.31 -3.34
N TRP A 151 -11.18 -13.83 -3.86
CA TRP A 151 -10.62 -13.44 -5.15
C TRP A 151 -11.61 -13.61 -6.30
N LEU A 152 -12.27 -14.76 -6.38
CA LEU A 152 -13.28 -15.02 -7.42
C LEU A 152 -14.48 -14.09 -7.33
N ARG A 153 -14.93 -13.72 -6.12
CA ARG A 153 -15.98 -12.71 -5.93
C ARG A 153 -15.53 -11.33 -6.40
N PHE A 154 -14.29 -10.93 -6.09
CA PHE A 154 -13.71 -9.67 -6.59
C PHE A 154 -13.64 -9.64 -8.12
N LEU A 155 -13.22 -10.74 -8.75
CA LEU A 155 -13.24 -10.87 -10.20
C LEU A 155 -14.66 -10.81 -10.77
N ALA A 156 -15.61 -11.55 -10.18
CA ALA A 156 -17.00 -11.57 -10.61
C ALA A 156 -17.60 -10.15 -10.60
N TYR A 157 -17.41 -9.41 -9.51
CA TYR A 157 -17.83 -8.01 -9.42
C TYR A 157 -17.29 -7.17 -10.59
N ASN A 158 -16.00 -7.27 -10.88
CA ASN A 158 -15.39 -6.50 -11.97
C ASN A 158 -15.85 -6.92 -13.35
N ILE A 159 -16.12 -8.23 -13.55
CA ILE A 159 -16.66 -8.76 -14.82
C ILE A 159 -18.12 -8.34 -15.02
N GLU A 160 -18.94 -8.45 -13.98
CA GLU A 160 -20.36 -8.05 -14.01
C GLU A 160 -20.51 -6.55 -14.23
N SER A 161 -19.60 -5.74 -13.68
CA SER A 161 -19.56 -4.29 -13.91
C SER A 161 -19.30 -3.89 -15.38
N LEU A 162 -18.79 -4.80 -16.22
CA LEU A 162 -18.65 -4.59 -17.68
C LEU A 162 -20.00 -4.79 -18.38
N SER A 163 -21.03 -4.07 -17.96
CA SER A 163 -22.40 -4.10 -18.52
C SER A 163 -22.57 -3.08 -19.65
N GLU A 164 -23.72 -3.09 -20.29
CA GLU A 164 -24.08 -2.09 -21.29
C GLU A 164 -24.22 -0.67 -20.70
N ASP A 165 -24.47 -0.58 -19.39
CA ASP A 165 -24.62 0.67 -18.63
C ASP A 165 -23.35 1.02 -17.81
N ASP A 166 -22.20 0.40 -18.13
CA ASP A 166 -20.95 0.70 -17.42
C ASP A 166 -20.55 2.17 -17.60
N ARG A 167 -20.35 2.87 -16.49
CA ARG A 167 -19.91 4.27 -16.47
C ARG A 167 -18.58 4.50 -17.19
N LEU A 168 -17.76 3.47 -17.36
CA LEU A 168 -16.51 3.53 -18.13
C LEU A 168 -16.78 3.72 -19.63
N LEU A 169 -17.92 3.25 -20.14
CA LEU A 169 -18.38 3.53 -21.52
C LEU A 169 -18.78 5.01 -21.66
N GLU A 170 -19.56 5.53 -20.72
CA GLU A 170 -19.98 6.94 -20.72
C GLU A 170 -18.77 7.91 -20.64
N LEU A 171 -17.76 7.54 -19.87
CA LEU A 171 -16.51 8.32 -19.73
C LEU A 171 -15.57 8.16 -20.95
N GLY A 172 -15.94 7.38 -21.96
CA GLY A 172 -15.12 7.13 -23.15
C GLY A 172 -13.77 6.48 -22.82
N VAL A 173 -13.72 5.67 -21.76
CA VAL A 173 -12.52 4.89 -21.39
C VAL A 173 -12.36 3.71 -22.34
N MET A 174 -13.47 3.10 -22.72
CA MET A 174 -13.57 1.99 -23.66
C MET A 174 -14.85 2.09 -24.50
N ASN A 175 -14.92 1.37 -25.61
CA ASN A 175 -16.15 1.13 -26.35
C ASN A 175 -16.72 -0.27 -26.05
N ARG A 176 -17.89 -0.61 -26.60
CA ARG A 176 -18.57 -1.90 -26.34
C ARG A 176 -17.78 -3.11 -26.84
N GLU A 177 -17.08 -2.99 -27.95
CA GLU A 177 -16.22 -4.06 -28.47
C GLU A 177 -15.04 -4.31 -27.53
N GLN A 178 -14.37 -3.25 -27.10
CA GLN A 178 -13.29 -3.32 -26.11
C GLN A 178 -13.77 -3.89 -24.77
N SER A 179 -14.98 -3.52 -24.32
CA SER A 179 -15.58 -4.09 -23.10
C SER A 179 -15.73 -5.61 -23.19
N ARG A 180 -16.15 -6.17 -24.36
CA ARG A 180 -16.21 -7.63 -24.56
C ARG A 180 -14.84 -8.29 -24.52
N LEU A 181 -13.82 -7.66 -25.14
CA LEU A 181 -12.44 -8.16 -25.09
C LEU A 181 -11.89 -8.17 -23.65
N VAL A 182 -12.10 -7.06 -22.92
CA VAL A 182 -11.67 -6.94 -21.51
C VAL A 182 -12.37 -7.99 -20.65
N ARG A 183 -13.65 -8.27 -20.87
CA ARG A 183 -14.38 -9.34 -20.18
C ARG A 183 -13.65 -10.68 -20.37
N GLY A 184 -13.24 -11.02 -21.59
CA GLY A 184 -12.49 -12.24 -21.87
C GLY A 184 -11.13 -12.28 -21.13
N LEU A 185 -10.43 -11.15 -21.06
CA LEU A 185 -9.17 -11.06 -20.30
C LEU A 185 -9.38 -11.31 -18.80
N PHE A 186 -10.44 -10.76 -18.20
CA PHE A 186 -10.75 -10.95 -16.79
C PHE A 186 -11.27 -12.36 -16.49
N GLU A 187 -12.08 -12.95 -17.39
CA GLU A 187 -12.49 -14.34 -17.26
C GLU A 187 -11.29 -15.29 -17.23
N GLY A 188 -10.27 -15.02 -18.05
CA GLY A 188 -9.02 -15.80 -18.04
C GLY A 188 -8.27 -15.78 -16.69
N LEU A 189 -8.43 -14.74 -15.88
CA LEU A 189 -7.83 -14.67 -14.54
C LEU A 189 -8.47 -15.65 -13.54
N LYS A 190 -9.68 -16.17 -13.82
CA LYS A 190 -10.33 -17.18 -12.96
C LYS A 190 -9.57 -18.50 -12.95
N GLU A 191 -8.93 -18.83 -14.06
CA GLU A 191 -8.18 -20.08 -14.22
C GLU A 191 -6.75 -20.00 -13.64
N THR A 192 -6.27 -18.78 -13.36
CA THR A 192 -4.94 -18.59 -12.80
C THR A 192 -4.90 -19.03 -11.34
N THR A 193 -3.88 -19.82 -11.00
CA THR A 193 -3.60 -20.21 -9.63
C THR A 193 -2.72 -19.17 -8.95
N PHE A 194 -3.32 -18.39 -8.05
CA PHE A 194 -2.60 -17.41 -7.24
C PHE A 194 -2.29 -17.95 -5.85
N HIS A 195 -1.17 -17.51 -5.29
CA HIS A 195 -0.87 -17.61 -3.88
C HIS A 195 -1.36 -16.36 -3.15
N PHE A 196 -1.65 -16.50 -1.85
CA PHE A 196 -2.16 -15.41 -1.02
C PHE A 196 -1.24 -15.21 0.18
N GLY A 197 -1.08 -13.97 0.57
CA GLY A 197 -0.23 -13.59 1.70
C GLY A 197 -0.43 -12.14 2.09
N LEU A 198 0.36 -11.70 3.07
CA LEU A 198 0.38 -10.31 3.47
C LEU A 198 1.13 -9.49 2.42
N ASN A 199 0.52 -8.43 1.92
CA ASN A 199 1.14 -7.40 1.10
C ASN A 199 1.29 -6.11 1.90
N HIS A 200 2.28 -5.30 1.57
CA HIS A 200 2.44 -3.96 2.16
C HIS A 200 1.35 -3.00 1.67
N GLY A 201 0.89 -3.16 0.43
CA GLY A 201 -0.20 -2.39 -0.19
C GLY A 201 0.17 -0.98 -0.65
N ASP A 202 1.30 -0.44 -0.17
CA ASP A 202 1.87 0.85 -0.59
C ASP A 202 3.41 0.77 -0.68
N LEU A 203 3.90 -0.33 -1.27
CA LEU A 203 5.33 -0.62 -1.35
C LEU A 203 6.01 0.34 -2.33
N SER A 204 6.67 1.35 -1.80
CA SER A 204 7.31 2.39 -2.59
C SER A 204 8.54 2.97 -1.89
N ILE A 205 9.40 3.61 -2.68
CA ILE A 205 10.59 4.30 -2.15
C ILE A 205 10.23 5.48 -1.22
N TRP A 206 9.02 6.02 -1.33
CA TRP A 206 8.50 7.06 -0.44
C TRP A 206 8.33 6.58 1.01
N ASN A 207 8.05 5.29 1.18
CA ASN A 207 7.84 4.65 2.45
C ASN A 207 9.13 4.01 2.98
N THR A 208 10.29 4.57 2.62
CA THR A 208 11.59 4.13 3.12
C THR A 208 12.38 5.24 3.78
N LEU A 209 13.18 4.87 4.77
CA LEU A 209 14.26 5.70 5.31
C LEU A 209 15.58 4.94 5.17
N VAL A 210 16.61 5.64 4.74
CA VAL A 210 17.96 5.10 4.60
C VAL A 210 18.87 5.79 5.59
N ASP A 211 19.47 5.03 6.49
CA ASP A 211 20.41 5.55 7.47
C ASP A 211 21.82 5.76 6.87
N PRO A 212 22.74 6.43 7.57
CA PRO A 212 24.11 6.65 7.07
C PRO A 212 24.90 5.37 6.78
N SER A 213 24.51 4.21 7.31
CA SER A 213 25.13 2.92 7.01
C SER A 213 24.57 2.26 5.73
N GLY A 214 23.54 2.86 5.12
CA GLY A 214 22.85 2.30 3.97
C GLY A 214 21.74 1.30 4.32
N LYS A 215 21.41 1.15 5.61
CA LYS A 215 20.28 0.30 6.02
C LYS A 215 18.96 0.95 5.63
N VAL A 216 18.15 0.20 4.91
CA VAL A 216 16.81 0.62 4.47
C VAL A 216 15.79 0.16 5.51
N SER A 217 14.99 1.10 6.03
CA SER A 217 13.84 0.82 6.91
C SER A 217 12.55 1.06 6.14
N LEU A 218 11.58 0.15 6.27
CA LEU A 218 10.26 0.22 5.64
C LEU A 218 9.24 0.79 6.62
N LEU A 219 8.42 1.73 6.15
CA LEU A 219 7.45 2.50 6.93
C LEU A 219 6.04 2.32 6.37
N ASP A 220 5.04 2.77 7.16
CA ASP A 220 3.65 2.97 6.75
C ASP A 220 2.92 1.71 6.27
N TRP A 221 2.64 0.82 7.21
CA TRP A 221 1.90 -0.42 6.99
C TRP A 221 0.36 -0.23 7.03
N GLY A 222 -0.11 1.00 7.07
CA GLY A 222 -1.55 1.31 7.15
C GLY A 222 -2.36 0.77 5.95
N SER A 223 -1.71 0.60 4.79
CA SER A 223 -2.32 0.04 3.57
C SER A 223 -2.10 -1.47 3.42
N ALA A 224 -1.56 -2.16 4.44
CA ALA A 224 -1.30 -3.59 4.34
C ALA A 224 -2.59 -4.40 4.15
N GLU A 225 -2.53 -5.39 3.26
CA GLU A 225 -3.67 -6.20 2.83
C GLU A 225 -3.33 -7.68 2.66
N ALA A 226 -4.34 -8.53 2.88
CA ALA A 226 -4.33 -9.94 2.47
C ALA A 226 -4.73 -10.02 1.00
N HIS A 227 -3.80 -10.34 0.11
CA HIS A 227 -4.06 -10.34 -1.33
C HIS A 227 -3.14 -11.34 -2.07
N ILE A 228 -3.29 -11.42 -3.40
CA ILE A 228 -2.44 -12.26 -4.26
C ILE A 228 -0.97 -11.83 -4.19
N VAL A 229 -0.07 -12.79 -3.98
CA VAL A 229 1.38 -12.57 -3.92
C VAL A 229 2.09 -13.30 -5.04
N PRO A 230 3.13 -12.72 -5.65
CA PRO A 230 3.72 -11.40 -5.40
C PRO A 230 2.99 -10.24 -6.09
N HIS A 231 1.91 -10.53 -6.78
CA HIS A 231 1.29 -9.65 -7.79
C HIS A 231 0.87 -8.29 -7.21
N PHE A 232 0.20 -8.27 -6.06
CA PHE A 232 -0.43 -7.02 -5.58
C PHE A 232 0.59 -5.90 -5.30
N ASP A 233 1.66 -6.18 -4.56
CA ASP A 233 2.74 -5.21 -4.35
C ASP A 233 3.51 -4.90 -5.64
N MET A 234 3.68 -5.88 -6.54
CA MET A 234 4.28 -5.64 -7.86
C MET A 234 3.44 -4.70 -8.71
N LEU A 235 2.11 -4.85 -8.70
CA LEU A 235 1.20 -3.93 -9.40
C LEU A 235 1.32 -2.50 -8.86
N HIS A 236 1.52 -2.36 -7.54
CA HIS A 236 1.76 -1.05 -6.94
C HIS A 236 3.06 -0.42 -7.45
N VAL A 237 4.17 -1.18 -7.41
CA VAL A 237 5.49 -0.75 -7.89
C VAL A 237 5.44 -0.40 -9.39
N MET A 238 4.83 -1.26 -10.22
CA MET A 238 4.64 -0.99 -11.65
C MET A 238 3.75 0.23 -11.88
N GLY A 239 2.71 0.41 -11.08
CA GLY A 239 1.84 1.58 -11.13
C GLY A 239 2.57 2.88 -10.84
N CYS A 240 3.53 2.88 -9.92
CA CYS A 240 4.40 4.03 -9.65
C CYS A 240 5.32 4.33 -10.84
N HIS A 241 5.93 3.29 -11.44
CA HIS A 241 6.72 3.46 -12.67
C HIS A 241 5.92 4.12 -13.80
N ILE A 242 4.71 3.63 -14.04
CA ILE A 242 3.83 4.12 -15.11
C ILE A 242 3.39 5.58 -14.88
N ARG A 243 3.17 5.98 -13.62
CA ARG A 243 2.71 7.31 -13.23
C ARG A 243 3.86 8.32 -13.16
N ASP A 244 4.95 7.93 -12.48
CA ASP A 244 5.98 8.86 -12.03
C ASP A 244 7.37 8.56 -12.63
N GLY A 245 7.49 7.49 -13.44
CA GLY A 245 8.78 7.00 -13.95
C GLY A 245 9.71 6.41 -12.87
N THR A 246 9.20 6.20 -11.67
CA THR A 246 9.95 5.63 -10.53
C THR A 246 9.20 4.42 -9.98
N PRO A 247 9.83 3.22 -9.91
CA PRO A 247 11.25 2.92 -10.25
C PRO A 247 11.60 3.10 -11.71
N THR A 248 12.88 3.37 -12.04
CA THR A 248 13.41 3.25 -13.41
C THR A 248 13.46 1.79 -13.85
N ALA A 249 13.84 1.51 -15.10
CA ALA A 249 13.97 0.12 -15.58
C ALA A 249 15.04 -0.66 -14.78
N GLU A 250 16.16 -0.03 -14.46
CA GLU A 250 17.24 -0.61 -13.65
C GLU A 250 16.80 -0.84 -12.21
N GLU A 251 16.09 0.11 -11.61
CA GLU A 251 15.52 0.01 -10.27
C GLU A 251 14.46 -1.10 -10.21
N MET A 252 13.62 -1.24 -11.24
CA MET A 252 12.65 -2.33 -11.36
C MET A 252 13.33 -3.70 -11.47
N SER A 253 14.42 -3.78 -12.24
CA SER A 253 15.24 -5.00 -12.32
C SER A 253 15.85 -5.34 -10.95
N ALA A 254 16.39 -4.35 -10.24
CA ALA A 254 16.93 -4.54 -8.89
C ALA A 254 15.87 -5.02 -7.90
N PHE A 255 14.63 -4.49 -7.97
CA PHE A 255 13.50 -4.95 -7.17
C PHE A 255 13.19 -6.42 -7.44
N ARG A 256 13.05 -6.83 -8.71
CA ARG A 256 12.81 -8.23 -9.08
C ARG A 256 13.90 -9.16 -8.58
N GLN A 257 15.17 -8.78 -8.75
CA GLN A 257 16.32 -9.54 -8.25
C GLN A 257 16.27 -9.70 -6.73
N GLY A 258 15.96 -8.62 -6.00
CA GLY A 258 15.79 -8.67 -4.55
C GLY A 258 14.64 -9.58 -4.12
N TYR A 259 13.55 -9.58 -4.87
CA TYR A 259 12.45 -10.51 -4.66
C TYR A 259 12.85 -11.97 -4.93
N GLY A 260 13.84 -12.19 -5.76
CA GLY A 260 14.30 -13.51 -6.17
C GLY A 260 13.57 -14.03 -7.41
N LEU A 261 13.04 -13.14 -8.24
CA LEU A 261 12.46 -13.46 -9.55
C LEU A 261 13.53 -13.32 -10.63
N SER A 262 13.71 -14.37 -11.42
CA SER A 262 14.50 -14.31 -12.65
C SER A 262 13.77 -13.51 -13.73
N ASP A 263 14.50 -13.04 -14.72
CA ASP A 263 13.89 -12.35 -15.86
C ASP A 263 12.93 -13.27 -16.62
N GLU A 264 13.26 -14.57 -16.73
CA GLU A 264 12.40 -15.57 -17.37
C GLU A 264 11.07 -15.77 -16.60
N GLU A 265 11.11 -15.84 -15.27
CA GLU A 265 9.91 -15.94 -14.44
C GLU A 265 9.05 -14.68 -14.57
N HIS A 266 9.68 -13.51 -14.59
CA HIS A 266 8.97 -12.25 -14.78
C HIS A 266 8.30 -12.17 -16.16
N GLU A 267 8.98 -12.56 -17.23
CA GLU A 267 8.38 -12.57 -18.58
C GLU A 267 7.18 -13.53 -18.67
N ARG A 268 7.24 -14.68 -17.98
CA ARG A 268 6.07 -15.58 -17.87
C ARG A 268 4.90 -14.97 -17.10
N MET A 269 5.17 -14.15 -16.07
CA MET A 269 4.14 -13.47 -15.27
C MET A 269 3.57 -12.23 -15.97
N LYS A 270 4.30 -11.66 -16.93
CA LYS A 270 3.95 -10.37 -17.53
C LYS A 270 2.53 -10.32 -18.09
N PRO A 271 2.00 -11.31 -18.84
CA PRO A 271 0.64 -11.28 -19.33
C PRO A 271 -0.41 -11.20 -18.20
N GLU A 272 -0.14 -11.85 -17.06
CA GLU A 272 -1.02 -11.79 -15.89
C GLU A 272 -0.94 -10.43 -15.21
N LEU A 273 0.28 -9.90 -15.04
CA LEU A 273 0.50 -8.57 -14.46
C LEU A 273 -0.18 -7.47 -15.29
N ASP A 274 -0.10 -7.54 -16.61
CA ASP A 274 -0.75 -6.57 -17.50
C ASP A 274 -2.28 -6.61 -17.36
N ARG A 275 -2.89 -7.81 -17.31
CA ARG A 275 -4.33 -7.99 -17.06
C ARG A 275 -4.74 -7.49 -15.68
N LEU A 276 -3.94 -7.76 -14.65
CA LEU A 276 -4.19 -7.31 -13.29
C LEU A 276 -4.03 -5.78 -13.15
N LEU A 277 -3.10 -5.16 -13.87
CA LEU A 277 -2.99 -3.70 -13.93
C LEU A 277 -4.23 -3.07 -14.58
N LEU A 278 -4.74 -3.68 -15.65
CA LEU A 278 -5.99 -3.24 -16.28
C LEU A 278 -7.16 -3.38 -15.30
N LEU A 279 -7.32 -4.54 -14.67
CA LEU A 279 -8.34 -4.80 -13.66
C LEU A 279 -8.30 -3.76 -12.54
N SER A 280 -7.12 -3.57 -11.93
CA SER A 280 -6.91 -2.58 -10.86
C SER A 280 -7.19 -1.15 -11.31
N SER A 281 -6.88 -0.80 -12.56
CA SER A 281 -7.14 0.55 -13.07
C SER A 281 -8.64 0.81 -13.25
N PHE A 282 -9.41 -0.19 -13.68
CA PHE A 282 -10.86 -0.11 -13.83
C PHE A 282 -11.55 -0.05 -12.47
N ASP A 283 -11.15 -0.92 -11.55
CA ASP A 283 -11.67 -0.94 -10.18
C ASP A 283 -11.42 0.41 -9.45
N LYS A 284 -10.21 0.95 -9.55
CA LYS A 284 -9.89 2.27 -8.98
C LYS A 284 -10.66 3.42 -9.64
N LEU A 285 -10.94 3.35 -10.93
CA LEU A 285 -11.77 4.35 -11.58
C LEU A 285 -13.23 4.28 -11.09
N ARG A 286 -13.80 3.08 -10.94
CA ARG A 286 -15.13 2.90 -10.34
C ARG A 286 -15.17 3.43 -8.90
N TRP A 287 -14.16 3.11 -8.11
CA TRP A 287 -14.03 3.68 -6.77
C TRP A 287 -13.99 5.23 -6.80
N ALA A 288 -13.28 5.83 -7.75
CA ALA A 288 -13.25 7.30 -7.87
C ALA A 288 -14.59 7.89 -8.27
N ILE A 289 -15.33 7.22 -9.16
CA ILE A 289 -16.68 7.62 -9.54
C ILE A 289 -17.58 7.69 -8.31
N ASP A 290 -17.49 6.71 -7.43
CA ASP A 290 -18.36 6.59 -6.26
C ASP A 290 -17.92 7.47 -5.08
N ARG A 291 -16.59 7.68 -4.90
CA ARG A 291 -16.03 8.20 -3.66
C ARG A 291 -15.19 9.47 -3.81
N LYS A 292 -14.60 9.71 -4.98
CA LYS A 292 -13.68 10.83 -5.19
C LYS A 292 -13.80 11.40 -6.62
N PRO A 293 -14.91 12.04 -6.98
CA PRO A 293 -15.16 12.53 -8.35
C PRO A 293 -14.04 13.42 -8.91
N SER A 294 -13.33 14.17 -8.06
CA SER A 294 -12.20 15.00 -8.49
C SER A 294 -11.01 14.21 -9.05
N ALA A 295 -10.92 12.90 -8.79
CA ALA A 295 -9.84 12.03 -9.27
C ALA A 295 -10.24 11.27 -10.57
N ILE A 296 -11.47 11.38 -11.05
CA ILE A 296 -11.94 10.69 -12.25
C ILE A 296 -11.04 10.96 -13.47
N PRO A 297 -10.66 12.20 -13.81
CA PRO A 297 -9.83 12.44 -14.98
C PRO A 297 -8.52 11.67 -14.96
N GLU A 298 -7.80 11.70 -13.83
CA GLU A 298 -6.53 10.99 -13.66
C GLU A 298 -6.70 9.47 -13.82
N PHE A 299 -7.68 8.89 -13.12
CA PHE A 299 -7.90 7.44 -13.19
C PHE A 299 -8.46 6.98 -14.54
N ALA A 300 -9.25 7.80 -15.22
CA ALA A 300 -9.72 7.52 -16.58
C ALA A 300 -8.56 7.49 -17.59
N ASP A 301 -7.63 8.43 -17.49
CA ASP A 301 -6.44 8.44 -18.35
C ASP A 301 -5.55 7.22 -18.10
N ARG A 302 -5.38 6.84 -16.84
CA ARG A 302 -4.65 5.61 -16.47
C ARG A 302 -5.35 4.37 -17.02
N ALA A 303 -6.66 4.27 -16.87
CA ALA A 303 -7.45 3.15 -17.39
C ALA A 303 -7.34 3.02 -18.91
N ARG A 304 -7.42 4.14 -19.65
CA ARG A 304 -7.20 4.17 -21.12
C ARG A 304 -5.78 3.71 -21.49
N LYS A 305 -4.77 4.10 -20.73
CA LYS A 305 -3.38 3.67 -20.97
C LYS A 305 -3.24 2.16 -20.79
N MET A 306 -3.78 1.60 -19.71
CA MET A 306 -3.75 0.16 -19.45
C MET A 306 -4.55 -0.63 -20.48
N LEU A 307 -5.69 -0.11 -20.90
CA LEU A 307 -6.49 -0.72 -21.96
C LEU A 307 -5.71 -0.82 -23.28
N ARG A 308 -5.05 0.26 -23.70
CA ARG A 308 -4.22 0.25 -24.92
C ARG A 308 -3.10 -0.78 -24.84
N LEU A 309 -2.40 -0.86 -23.69
CA LEU A 309 -1.33 -1.83 -23.50
C LEU A 309 -1.81 -3.28 -23.61
N ASN A 310 -3.01 -3.57 -23.10
CA ASN A 310 -3.57 -4.93 -23.12
C ASN A 310 -4.21 -5.32 -24.46
N LEU A 311 -4.72 -4.36 -25.24
CA LEU A 311 -5.38 -4.63 -26.53
C LEU A 311 -4.47 -4.38 -27.74
N ALA A 312 -3.29 -3.79 -27.56
CA ALA A 312 -2.31 -3.59 -28.64
C ALA A 312 -1.30 -4.76 -28.74
N ALA A 313 -1.31 -5.70 -27.80
CA ALA A 313 -0.48 -6.91 -27.90
C ALA A 313 -1.05 -7.84 -28.98
N PRO A 314 -0.21 -8.34 -29.93
CA PRO A 314 -0.63 -9.21 -31.01
C PRO A 314 -1.14 -10.56 -30.51
#